data_ebcc6ec6f4037cd890d91cde716240b3
#
_entry.id   ebcc6ec6f4037cd890d91cde716240b3
#
_cell.length_a   1.000
_cell.length_b   1.000
_cell.length_c   1.000
_cell.angle_alpha   90.00
_cell.angle_beta   90.00
_cell.angle_gamma   90.00
#
_symmetry.space_group_name_H-M   'P 1'
#
loop_
_entity.id
_entity.type
_entity.pdbx_description
1 polymer ?
#
loop_
_entity_poly.entity_id
_entity_poly.type
_entity_poly.pdbx_seq_one_letter_code
_entity_poly.pdbx_strand_id
1 'polypeptide(L)' 'TILIVDDLLATGGTAAACARLVERLGGKIVEIAFLVELAGLKGRAKLTGHPVFSAIVYEGG' A
#
# COMPACT_ATOMS: atom_id res chain seq x y z
N THR A 1 -1.39 -9.45 -13.61
CA THR A 1 -1.96 -9.54 -12.26
C THR A 1 -0.85 -9.51 -11.23
N ILE A 2 -0.84 -8.50 -10.39
CA ILE A 2 0.28 -8.23 -9.50
C ILE A 2 -0.22 -8.01 -8.08
N LEU A 3 0.47 -8.64 -7.12
CA LEU A 3 0.30 -8.39 -5.70
C LEU A 3 1.52 -7.61 -5.21
N ILE A 4 1.29 -6.43 -4.64
CA ILE A 4 2.36 -5.63 -4.05
C ILE A 4 2.44 -5.98 -2.56
N VAL A 5 3.63 -6.40 -2.11
CA VAL A 5 3.87 -6.75 -0.71
C VAL A 5 5.03 -5.92 -0.18
N ASP A 6 4.83 -5.28 0.96
CA ASP A 6 5.86 -4.50 1.63
C ASP A 6 5.75 -4.73 3.13
N ASP A 7 6.77 -4.36 3.88
CA ASP A 7 6.76 -4.61 5.32
C ASP A 7 6.06 -3.50 6.11
N LEU A 8 6.08 -2.26 5.63
CA LEU A 8 5.55 -1.13 6.41
C LEU A 8 4.72 -0.18 5.56
N LEU A 9 3.48 0.06 5.98
CA LEU A 9 2.65 1.14 5.44
C LEU A 9 2.72 2.32 6.41
N ALA A 10 3.49 3.34 6.04
CA ALA A 10 3.59 4.59 6.82
C ALA A 10 2.80 5.69 6.10
N THR A 11 3.46 6.58 5.37
CA THR A 11 2.77 7.65 4.66
C THR A 11 2.10 7.18 3.36
N GLY A 12 2.49 6.02 2.87
CA GLY A 12 1.96 5.47 1.63
C GLY A 12 2.62 5.99 0.36
N GLY A 13 3.58 6.93 0.48
CA GLY A 13 4.21 7.54 -0.68
C GLY A 13 4.97 6.55 -1.55
N THR A 14 5.77 5.68 -0.94
CA THR A 14 6.55 4.67 -1.66
C THR A 14 5.65 3.65 -2.35
N ALA A 15 4.66 3.15 -1.62
CA ALA A 15 3.74 2.17 -2.19
C ALA A 15 2.90 2.77 -3.33
N ALA A 16 2.45 4.02 -3.17
CA ALA A 16 1.70 4.70 -4.21
C ALA A 16 2.55 4.90 -5.47
N ALA A 17 3.83 5.25 -5.32
CA ALA A 17 4.74 5.40 -6.45
C ALA A 17 4.97 4.07 -7.16
N CYS A 18 5.14 2.99 -6.40
CA CYS A 18 5.29 1.65 -6.94
C CYS A 18 4.05 1.22 -7.72
N ALA A 19 2.86 1.47 -7.16
CA ALA A 19 1.60 1.13 -7.82
C ALA A 19 1.46 1.86 -9.16
N ARG A 20 1.80 3.16 -9.19
CA ARG A 20 1.76 3.91 -10.44
C ARG A 20 2.72 3.36 -11.49
N LEU A 21 3.93 2.99 -11.06
CA LEU A 21 4.91 2.43 -11.99
C LEU A 21 4.42 1.10 -12.58
N VAL A 22 3.90 0.22 -11.74
CA VAL A 22 3.36 -1.07 -12.19
C VAL A 22 2.24 -0.88 -13.21
N GLU A 23 1.33 0.05 -12.93
CA GLU A 23 0.22 0.31 -13.84
C GLU A 23 0.68 0.90 -15.18
N ARG A 24 1.71 1.75 -15.15
CA ARG A 24 2.28 2.32 -16.36
C ARG A 24 2.95 1.27 -17.25
N LEU A 25 3.43 0.20 -16.66
CA LEU A 25 4.01 -0.93 -17.38
C LEU A 25 2.97 -1.95 -17.83
N GLY A 26 1.69 -1.65 -17.61
CA GLY A 26 0.59 -2.53 -18.05
C GLY A 26 0.20 -3.59 -17.05
N GLY A 27 0.75 -3.56 -15.83
CA GLY A 27 0.39 -4.49 -14.79
C GLY A 27 -0.95 -4.16 -14.16
N LYS A 28 -1.65 -5.21 -13.69
CA LYS A 28 -2.89 -5.03 -12.94
C LYS A 28 -2.65 -5.39 -11.48
N ILE A 29 -2.89 -4.44 -10.60
CA ILE A 29 -2.69 -4.64 -9.16
C ILE A 29 -3.96 -5.23 -8.57
N VAL A 30 -3.85 -6.41 -7.96
CA VAL A 30 -4.98 -7.07 -7.32
C VAL A 30 -5.12 -6.68 -5.86
N GLU A 31 -4.00 -6.45 -5.19
CA GLU A 31 -4.02 -6.07 -3.77
C GLU A 31 -2.66 -5.50 -3.38
N ILE A 32 -2.66 -4.65 -2.36
CA ILE A 32 -1.43 -4.15 -1.74
C ILE A 32 -1.45 -4.62 -0.29
N ALA A 33 -0.47 -5.42 0.10
CA ALA A 33 -0.41 -6.02 1.42
C ALA A 33 0.80 -5.53 2.20
N PHE A 34 0.58 -5.22 3.48
CA PHE A 34 1.64 -4.76 4.38
C PHE A 34 1.67 -5.63 5.63
N LEU A 35 2.86 -5.82 6.20
CA LEU A 35 2.97 -6.49 7.49
C LEU A 35 2.47 -5.57 8.62
N VAL A 36 2.89 -4.31 8.61
CA VAL A 36 2.53 -3.34 9.65
C VAL A 36 2.03 -2.06 8.99
N GLU A 37 0.91 -1.54 9.49
CA GLU A 37 0.39 -0.24 9.07
C GLU A 37 0.45 0.75 10.22
N LEU A 38 1.04 1.93 9.99
CA LEU A 38 1.04 3.04 10.94
C LEU A 38 -0.16 3.93 10.63
N ALA A 39 -1.29 3.63 11.26
CA ALA A 39 -2.57 4.25 10.90
C ALA A 39 -2.59 5.77 11.11
N GLY A 40 -1.83 6.28 12.09
CA GLY A 40 -1.75 7.71 12.36
C GLY A 40 -1.19 8.54 11.21
N LEU A 41 -0.41 7.92 10.32
CA LEU A 41 0.17 8.60 9.16
C LEU A 41 -0.74 8.57 7.93
N LYS A 42 -1.85 7.84 8.02
CA LYS A 42 -2.90 7.78 6.98
C LYS A 42 -2.39 7.42 5.60
N GLY A 43 -1.38 6.54 5.53
CA GLY A 43 -0.80 6.13 4.25
C GLY A 43 -1.81 5.44 3.34
N ARG A 44 -2.81 4.76 3.92
CA ARG A 44 -3.86 4.09 3.16
C ARG A 44 -4.63 5.06 2.27
N ALA A 45 -4.75 6.31 2.66
CA ALA A 45 -5.45 7.33 1.87
C ALA A 45 -4.77 7.60 0.53
N LYS A 46 -3.46 7.34 0.42
CA LYS A 46 -2.72 7.51 -0.84
C LYS A 46 -2.87 6.31 -1.78
N LEU A 47 -3.49 5.24 -1.31
CA LEU A 47 -3.65 3.99 -2.06
C LEU A 47 -5.10 3.76 -2.47
N THR A 48 -5.88 4.84 -2.57
CA THR A 48 -7.28 4.74 -2.99
C THR A 48 -7.36 4.12 -4.38
N GLY A 49 -8.38 3.30 -4.59
CA GLY A 49 -8.54 2.57 -5.85
C GLY A 49 -7.90 1.18 -5.84
N HIS A 50 -7.21 0.81 -4.78
CA HIS A 50 -6.60 -0.52 -4.65
C HIS A 50 -7.02 -1.17 -3.34
N PRO A 51 -7.30 -2.48 -3.33
CA PRO A 51 -7.49 -3.20 -2.07
C PRO A 51 -6.19 -3.19 -1.26
N VAL A 52 -6.26 -2.85 0.01
CA VAL A 52 -5.11 -2.78 0.90
C VAL A 52 -5.35 -3.66 2.11
N PHE A 53 -4.38 -4.55 2.40
CA PHE A 53 -4.42 -5.42 3.56
C PHE A 53 -3.20 -5.13 4.45
N SER A 54 -3.42 -5.07 5.76
CA SER A 54 -2.33 -4.95 6.74
C SER A 54 -2.53 -6.02 7.81
N ALA A 55 -1.48 -6.80 8.08
CA ALA A 55 -1.57 -7.85 9.09
C ALA A 55 -1.64 -7.25 10.50
N ILE A 56 -0.92 -6.16 10.75
CA ILE A 56 -0.89 -5.46 12.03
C ILE A 56 -1.12 -3.98 11.77
N VAL A 57 -2.09 -3.39 12.48
CA VAL A 57 -2.34 -1.94 12.39
C VAL A 57 -1.93 -1.32 13.72
N TYR A 58 -0.97 -0.39 13.66
CA TYR A 58 -0.50 0.33 14.83
C TYR A 58 -1.10 1.75 14.79
N GLU A 59 -1.96 2.04 15.76
CA GLU A 59 -2.74 3.27 15.74
C GLU A 59 -1.96 4.49 16.23
N GLY A 60 -0.88 4.28 16.93
CA GLY A 60 -0.09 5.36 17.49
C GLY A 60 0.91 6.00 16.53
N GLY A 61 0.98 5.48 15.33
CA GLY A 61 1.93 5.98 14.34
C GLY A 61 1.66 7.37 13.89
#